data_1920acedcce28b8e8e42d3cd2a1f15b2
#
_entry.id   1920acedcce28b8e8e42d3cd2a1f15b2
#
_cell.length_a   1.000
_cell.length_b   1.000
_cell.length_c   1.000
_cell.angle_alpha   90.00
_cell.angle_beta   90.00
_cell.angle_gamma   90.00
#
_symmetry.space_group_name_H-M   'P 1'
#
loop_
_entity.id
_entity.type
_entity.pdbx_description
1 polymer ?
#
loop_
_entity_poly.entity_id
_entity_poly.type
_entity_poly.pdbx_seq_one_letter_code
_entity_poly.pdbx_strand_id
1 'polypeptide(L)'
;MPALSASTLNTPALPWRVRVVEEIGSTSDALREAALAGESAGLVLFAESQTAGRGRRQNRWLAPKGKDLMFSLLLRPEAPTAFWPRVTTLAALVICRAIEDELPLRPRIKWPNDVYVHDRKVAGLLAEAVTTSSGLMLVLGIGLNVNTRDFPPDLSDTATSLLSAVQPMPQLHLDRDSLGRAILQQLHHQISRIEEGFHEAISEVRERSWLLGRQIRATVDGREIFGRALDLDQEGHLILALPDGSITPLSSAERVRQVV
;
A
#
# COMPACT_ATOMS: atom_id res chain seq x y z
N MET A 1 4.74 -19.26 -14.02
CA MET A 1 4.67 -19.10 -12.58
C MET A 1 3.41 -19.80 -12.09
N PRO A 2 3.42 -20.36 -10.87
CA PRO A 2 2.20 -20.92 -10.31
C PRO A 2 1.15 -19.80 -10.12
N ALA A 3 -0.11 -20.15 -10.33
CA ALA A 3 -1.23 -19.25 -10.04
C ALA A 3 -1.38 -19.11 -8.52
N LEU A 4 -1.92 -17.97 -8.07
CA LEU A 4 -2.25 -17.74 -6.68
C LEU A 4 -3.29 -18.77 -6.20
N SER A 5 -3.12 -19.26 -4.97
CA SER A 5 -3.99 -20.27 -4.38
C SER A 5 -4.75 -19.72 -3.17
N ALA A 6 -6.07 -19.66 -3.28
CA ALA A 6 -6.91 -19.24 -2.14
C ALA A 6 -6.70 -20.14 -0.91
N SER A 7 -6.42 -21.43 -1.07
CA SER A 7 -6.17 -22.34 0.04
C SER A 7 -4.83 -22.07 0.74
N THR A 8 -3.82 -21.63 0.00
CA THR A 8 -2.51 -21.27 0.56
C THR A 8 -2.54 -19.90 1.25
N LEU A 9 -3.27 -18.95 0.68
CA LEU A 9 -3.43 -17.59 1.20
C LEU A 9 -4.37 -17.53 2.42
N ASN A 10 -5.34 -18.46 2.49
CA ASN A 10 -6.32 -18.50 3.58
C ASN A 10 -5.70 -19.21 4.79
N THR A 11 -5.56 -18.51 5.89
CA THR A 11 -5.04 -19.05 7.15
C THR A 11 -6.21 -19.17 8.13
N PRO A 12 -6.56 -20.38 8.60
CA PRO A 12 -7.72 -20.61 9.48
C PRO A 12 -7.73 -19.76 10.77
N ALA A 13 -6.55 -19.34 11.24
CA ALA A 13 -6.41 -18.49 12.42
C ALA A 13 -6.73 -17.01 12.18
N LEU A 14 -6.96 -16.60 10.91
CA LEU A 14 -7.24 -15.21 10.55
C LEU A 14 -8.71 -15.04 10.15
N PRO A 15 -9.29 -13.86 10.35
CA PRO A 15 -10.70 -13.59 10.01
C PRO A 15 -10.91 -13.38 8.51
N TRP A 16 -9.92 -13.64 7.67
CA TRP A 16 -9.97 -13.37 6.25
C TRP A 16 -10.71 -14.46 5.48
N ARG A 17 -11.60 -14.06 4.60
CA ARG A 17 -12.21 -14.91 3.56
C ARG A 17 -11.55 -14.58 2.23
N VAL A 18 -10.54 -15.39 1.85
CA VAL A 18 -9.73 -15.13 0.67
C VAL A 18 -10.42 -15.72 -0.57
N ARG A 19 -10.53 -14.91 -1.61
CA ARG A 19 -10.92 -15.30 -2.96
C ARG A 19 -9.82 -14.93 -3.95
N VAL A 20 -9.61 -15.76 -4.95
CA VAL A 20 -8.68 -15.51 -6.05
C VAL A 20 -9.48 -15.59 -7.34
N VAL A 21 -9.32 -14.60 -8.21
CA VAL A 21 -9.93 -14.57 -9.54
C VAL A 21 -8.84 -14.45 -10.61
N GLU A 22 -9.09 -15.02 -11.78
CA GLU A 22 -8.13 -14.98 -12.87
C GLU A 22 -8.03 -13.57 -13.47
N GLU A 23 -9.17 -12.94 -13.72
CA GLU A 23 -9.23 -11.59 -14.27
C GLU A 23 -10.44 -10.82 -13.73
N ILE A 24 -10.25 -9.53 -13.50
CA ILE A 24 -11.30 -8.61 -13.06
C ILE A 24 -10.98 -7.18 -13.54
N GLY A 25 -11.95 -6.29 -13.55
CA GLY A 25 -11.73 -4.87 -13.80
C GLY A 25 -10.79 -4.26 -12.76
N SER A 26 -11.22 -4.28 -11.50
CA SER A 26 -10.46 -3.81 -10.33
C SER A 26 -10.91 -4.55 -9.09
N THR A 27 -9.98 -5.05 -8.29
CA THR A 27 -10.29 -5.69 -7.00
C THR A 27 -10.92 -4.70 -6.02
N SER A 28 -10.50 -3.43 -6.06
CA SER A 28 -11.07 -2.38 -5.20
C SER A 28 -12.50 -2.04 -5.58
N ASP A 29 -12.80 -1.93 -6.87
CA ASP A 29 -14.16 -1.64 -7.33
C ASP A 29 -15.10 -2.82 -7.03
N ALA A 30 -14.65 -4.05 -7.25
CA ALA A 30 -15.42 -5.24 -6.92
C ALA A 30 -15.75 -5.34 -5.43
N LEU A 31 -14.80 -5.04 -4.54
CA LEU A 31 -15.07 -5.01 -3.11
C LEU A 31 -15.95 -3.84 -2.69
N ARG A 32 -15.87 -2.71 -3.35
CA ARG A 32 -16.79 -1.60 -3.15
C ARG A 32 -18.23 -1.99 -3.51
N GLU A 33 -18.42 -2.61 -4.66
CA GLU A 33 -19.73 -3.12 -5.10
C GLU A 33 -20.25 -4.19 -4.13
N ALA A 34 -19.41 -5.14 -3.71
CA ALA A 34 -19.76 -6.16 -2.73
C ALA A 34 -20.21 -5.52 -1.39
N ALA A 35 -19.50 -4.49 -0.90
CA ALA A 35 -19.88 -3.77 0.30
C ALA A 35 -21.25 -3.10 0.17
N LEU A 36 -21.53 -2.45 -0.96
CA LEU A 36 -22.82 -1.84 -1.26
C LEU A 36 -23.95 -2.88 -1.36
N ALA A 37 -23.63 -4.09 -1.80
CA ALA A 37 -24.55 -5.23 -1.84
C ALA A 37 -24.73 -5.94 -0.49
N GLY A 38 -24.06 -5.46 0.59
CA GLY A 38 -24.23 -6.00 1.94
C GLY A 38 -23.18 -7.04 2.34
N GLU A 39 -22.08 -7.22 1.58
CA GLU A 39 -21.00 -8.13 1.96
C GLU A 39 -20.35 -7.65 3.26
N SER A 40 -20.02 -8.60 4.14
CA SER A 40 -19.41 -8.31 5.43
C SER A 40 -17.90 -8.07 5.33
N ALA A 41 -17.34 -7.32 6.27
CA ALA A 41 -15.89 -7.13 6.39
C ALA A 41 -15.14 -8.48 6.51
N GLY A 42 -13.85 -8.45 6.18
CA GLY A 42 -12.99 -9.63 6.17
C GLY A 42 -12.89 -10.34 4.82
N LEU A 43 -13.59 -9.89 3.78
CA LEU A 43 -13.38 -10.40 2.42
C LEU A 43 -12.07 -9.84 1.84
N VAL A 44 -11.24 -10.74 1.31
CA VAL A 44 -10.00 -10.41 0.59
C VAL A 44 -10.09 -10.97 -0.83
N LEU A 45 -9.91 -10.11 -1.81
CA LEU A 45 -9.97 -10.47 -3.22
C LEU A 45 -8.63 -10.26 -3.89
N PHE A 46 -7.99 -11.34 -4.34
CA PHE A 46 -6.81 -11.33 -5.18
C PHE A 46 -7.20 -11.49 -6.66
N ALA A 47 -6.43 -10.89 -7.55
CA ALA A 47 -6.58 -11.07 -8.98
C ALA A 47 -5.24 -11.37 -9.66
N GLU A 48 -5.22 -12.32 -10.60
CA GLU A 48 -4.06 -12.58 -11.45
C GLU A 48 -3.88 -11.49 -12.51
N SER A 49 -4.98 -10.83 -12.90
CA SER A 49 -5.00 -9.75 -13.88
C SER A 49 -6.07 -8.71 -13.54
N GLN A 50 -5.75 -7.43 -13.72
CA GLN A 50 -6.72 -6.34 -13.65
C GLN A 50 -6.73 -5.56 -14.98
N THR A 51 -7.91 -5.44 -15.61
CA THR A 51 -8.06 -4.68 -16.85
C THR A 51 -8.24 -3.18 -16.63
N ALA A 52 -8.68 -2.77 -15.42
CA ALA A 52 -8.89 -1.39 -15.00
C ALA A 52 -8.33 -1.13 -13.59
N GLY A 53 -7.12 -1.67 -13.29
CA GLY A 53 -6.46 -1.50 -12.00
C GLY A 53 -6.35 -0.02 -11.60
N ARG A 54 -6.69 0.30 -10.34
CA ARG A 54 -6.77 1.66 -9.83
C ARG A 54 -5.60 2.03 -8.93
N GLY A 55 -5.13 3.24 -9.08
CA GLY A 55 -4.31 3.95 -8.11
C GLY A 55 -5.04 5.23 -7.66
N ARG A 56 -4.39 6.05 -6.84
CA ARG A 56 -4.95 7.35 -6.40
C ARG A 56 -5.16 8.27 -7.60
N ARG A 57 -6.24 9.08 -7.55
CA ARG A 57 -6.53 10.16 -8.49
C ARG A 57 -6.55 9.73 -9.95
N GLN A 58 -7.29 8.68 -10.25
CA GLN A 58 -7.46 8.16 -11.61
C GLN A 58 -6.17 7.61 -12.26
N ASN A 59 -5.04 7.55 -11.52
CA ASN A 59 -3.89 6.81 -12.00
C ASN A 59 -4.24 5.33 -12.12
N ARG A 60 -3.69 4.68 -13.15
CA ARG A 60 -3.87 3.24 -13.35
C ARG A 60 -2.75 2.48 -12.65
N TRP A 61 -3.11 1.33 -12.07
CA TRP A 61 -2.14 0.33 -11.65
C TRP A 61 -1.99 -0.68 -12.77
N LEU A 62 -0.79 -0.82 -13.28
CA LEU A 62 -0.46 -1.75 -14.37
C LEU A 62 0.39 -2.89 -13.81
N ALA A 63 -0.01 -4.12 -14.09
CA ALA A 63 0.75 -5.31 -13.75
C ALA A 63 0.50 -6.40 -14.79
N PRO A 64 1.54 -7.09 -15.28
CA PRO A 64 1.37 -8.22 -16.17
C PRO A 64 0.68 -9.38 -15.44
N LYS A 65 -0.19 -10.11 -16.16
CA LYS A 65 -0.92 -11.26 -15.61
C LYS A 65 0.03 -12.26 -14.92
N GLY A 66 -0.31 -12.66 -13.71
CA GLY A 66 0.39 -13.72 -12.98
C GLY A 66 1.77 -13.34 -12.44
N LYS A 67 2.18 -12.07 -12.47
CA LYS A 67 3.51 -11.64 -12.02
C LYS A 67 3.54 -11.06 -10.63
N ASP A 68 2.54 -10.29 -10.27
CA ASP A 68 2.54 -9.41 -9.12
C ASP A 68 1.42 -9.76 -8.14
N LEU A 69 1.37 -9.10 -7.00
CA LEU A 69 0.26 -9.19 -6.06
C LEU A 69 -0.65 -8.00 -6.25
N MET A 70 -1.87 -8.25 -6.69
CA MET A 70 -2.94 -7.27 -6.80
C MET A 70 -4.13 -7.78 -5.99
N PHE A 71 -4.45 -7.10 -4.91
CA PHE A 71 -5.54 -7.52 -4.05
C PHE A 71 -6.15 -6.35 -3.28
N SER A 72 -7.34 -6.56 -2.78
CA SER A 72 -8.02 -5.60 -1.92
C SER A 72 -8.66 -6.31 -0.73
N LEU A 73 -8.79 -5.58 0.38
CA LEU A 73 -9.45 -6.04 1.61
C LEU A 73 -10.66 -5.16 1.90
N LEU A 74 -11.78 -5.79 2.26
CA LEU A 74 -12.95 -5.11 2.79
C LEU A 74 -12.85 -5.10 4.31
N LEU A 75 -12.69 -3.92 4.89
CA LEU A 75 -12.40 -3.72 6.30
C LEU A 75 -13.51 -2.93 6.99
N ARG A 76 -13.67 -3.19 8.27
CA ARG A 76 -14.44 -2.38 9.21
C ARG A 76 -13.69 -2.36 10.54
N PRO A 77 -12.64 -1.50 10.65
CA PRO A 77 -11.90 -1.41 11.91
C PRO A 77 -12.85 -1.04 13.06
N GLU A 78 -12.67 -1.68 14.21
CA GLU A 78 -13.50 -1.42 15.41
C GLU A 78 -13.20 -0.05 16.03
N ALA A 79 -12.00 0.50 15.76
CA ALA A 79 -11.61 1.81 16.22
C ALA A 79 -12.45 2.94 15.59
N PRO A 80 -12.58 4.10 16.26
CA PRO A 80 -13.22 5.28 15.71
C PRO A 80 -12.71 5.66 14.31
N THR A 81 -13.62 6.13 13.45
CA THR A 81 -13.32 6.44 12.04
C THR A 81 -12.23 7.48 11.85
N ALA A 82 -11.98 8.33 12.86
CA ALA A 82 -10.88 9.28 12.89
C ALA A 82 -9.49 8.60 12.74
N PHE A 83 -9.36 7.33 13.18
CA PHE A 83 -8.10 6.58 13.08
C PHE A 83 -7.97 5.79 11.76
N TRP A 84 -9.02 5.68 10.95
CA TRP A 84 -8.99 4.90 9.71
C TRP A 84 -7.95 5.36 8.68
N PRO A 85 -7.59 6.67 8.56
CA PRO A 85 -6.50 7.10 7.70
C PRO A 85 -5.15 6.41 8.01
N ARG A 86 -4.94 5.98 9.27
CA ARG A 86 -3.74 5.24 9.71
C ARG A 86 -3.57 3.89 9.01
N VAL A 87 -4.66 3.29 8.50
CA VAL A 87 -4.64 1.99 7.81
C VAL A 87 -3.66 1.99 6.65
N THR A 88 -3.59 3.07 5.87
CA THR A 88 -2.64 3.16 4.74
C THR A 88 -1.19 3.15 5.21
N THR A 89 -0.87 3.89 6.27
CA THR A 89 0.46 3.95 6.87
C THR A 89 0.88 2.60 7.45
N LEU A 90 -0.03 1.95 8.20
CA LEU A 90 0.21 0.62 8.76
C LEU A 90 0.39 -0.44 7.67
N ALA A 91 -0.41 -0.38 6.62
CA ALA A 91 -0.28 -1.31 5.50
C ALA A 91 1.05 -1.13 4.73
N ALA A 92 1.52 0.11 4.57
CA ALA A 92 2.85 0.37 3.99
C ALA A 92 3.98 -0.20 4.86
N LEU A 93 3.88 -0.04 6.19
CA LEU A 93 4.82 -0.65 7.14
C LEU A 93 4.81 -2.17 7.08
N VAL A 94 3.63 -2.78 7.03
CA VAL A 94 3.46 -4.24 6.89
C VAL A 94 4.13 -4.76 5.61
N ILE A 95 3.95 -4.06 4.48
CA ILE A 95 4.62 -4.43 3.23
C ILE A 95 6.15 -4.35 3.39
N CYS A 96 6.66 -3.32 4.05
CA CYS A 96 8.10 -3.21 4.30
C CYS A 96 8.61 -4.40 5.13
N ARG A 97 7.95 -4.73 6.23
CA ARG A 97 8.33 -5.86 7.10
C ARG A 97 8.26 -7.19 6.35
N ALA A 98 7.18 -7.44 5.61
CA ALA A 98 7.03 -8.68 4.83
C ALA A 98 8.14 -8.82 3.77
N ILE A 99 8.58 -7.73 3.16
CA ILE A 99 9.71 -7.74 2.23
C ILE A 99 11.03 -8.03 2.96
N GLU A 100 11.27 -7.39 4.11
CA GLU A 100 12.49 -7.57 4.92
C GLU A 100 12.62 -8.98 5.49
N ASP A 101 11.49 -9.60 5.85
CA ASP A 101 11.45 -10.97 6.38
C ASP A 101 11.78 -12.02 5.31
N GLU A 102 11.37 -11.80 4.06
CA GLU A 102 11.53 -12.76 2.96
C GLU A 102 12.78 -12.49 2.08
N LEU A 103 13.27 -11.25 2.05
CA LEU A 103 14.27 -10.80 1.08
C LEU A 103 15.31 -9.87 1.72
N PRO A 104 16.57 -9.92 1.26
CA PRO A 104 17.63 -9.03 1.73
C PRO A 104 17.49 -7.63 1.15
N LEU A 105 16.31 -7.04 1.24
CA LEU A 105 15.98 -5.70 0.76
C LEU A 105 15.68 -4.77 1.93
N ARG A 106 15.87 -3.47 1.71
CA ARG A 106 15.52 -2.41 2.66
C ARG A 106 14.50 -1.46 2.05
N PRO A 107 13.22 -1.80 2.11
CA PRO A 107 12.16 -0.96 1.57
C PRO A 107 12.00 0.31 2.41
N ARG A 108 11.57 1.38 1.75
CA ARG A 108 11.28 2.68 2.35
C ARG A 108 9.87 3.12 2.03
N ILE A 109 9.27 3.85 2.96
CA ILE A 109 7.92 4.37 2.81
C ILE A 109 7.98 5.78 2.25
N LYS A 110 7.44 5.97 1.06
CA LYS A 110 7.20 7.30 0.51
C LYS A 110 5.76 7.72 0.83
N TRP A 111 5.65 8.58 1.83
CA TRP A 111 4.37 9.15 2.23
C TRP A 111 3.62 9.76 1.03
N PRO A 112 2.28 9.62 0.93
CA PRO A 112 1.44 8.99 1.95
C PRO A 112 1.20 7.49 1.75
N ASN A 113 1.53 6.87 0.62
CA ASN A 113 0.94 5.58 0.26
C ASN A 113 1.78 4.70 -0.68
N ASP A 114 3.06 4.96 -0.81
CA ASP A 114 3.93 4.18 -1.69
C ASP A 114 5.07 3.51 -0.92
N VAL A 115 5.50 2.34 -1.38
CA VAL A 115 6.71 1.68 -0.89
C VAL A 115 7.76 1.68 -2.00
N TYR A 116 8.99 2.00 -1.64
CA TYR A 116 10.12 2.15 -2.54
C TYR A 116 11.23 1.18 -2.17
N VAL A 117 11.94 0.69 -3.17
CA VAL A 117 13.20 -0.05 -3.06
C VAL A 117 14.17 0.56 -4.07
N HIS A 118 15.40 0.87 -3.65
CA HIS A 118 16.42 1.51 -4.50
C HIS A 118 15.89 2.77 -5.23
N ASP A 119 15.17 3.63 -4.49
CA ASP A 119 14.56 4.88 -4.98
C ASP A 119 13.50 4.71 -6.09
N ARG A 120 13.02 3.48 -6.33
CA ARG A 120 11.94 3.17 -7.27
C ARG A 120 10.75 2.54 -6.56
N LYS A 121 9.57 2.85 -7.04
CA LYS A 121 8.30 2.36 -6.47
C LYS A 121 8.15 0.85 -6.69
N VAL A 122 7.94 0.11 -5.61
CA VAL A 122 7.64 -1.34 -5.64
C VAL A 122 6.20 -1.63 -5.28
N ALA A 123 5.58 -0.81 -4.42
CA ALA A 123 4.17 -0.98 -4.06
C ALA A 123 3.43 0.35 -4.00
N GLY A 124 2.11 0.28 -4.20
CA GLY A 124 1.18 1.38 -4.03
C GLY A 124 -0.08 0.92 -3.30
N LEU A 125 -0.58 1.77 -2.42
CA LEU A 125 -1.74 1.50 -1.60
C LEU A 125 -2.85 2.53 -1.86
N LEU A 126 -4.10 2.08 -1.78
CA LEU A 126 -5.28 2.93 -1.95
C LEU A 126 -6.33 2.51 -0.91
N ALA A 127 -6.63 3.40 0.03
CA ALA A 127 -7.70 3.20 0.99
C ALA A 127 -8.87 4.14 0.69
N GLU A 128 -10.06 3.60 0.53
CA GLU A 128 -11.28 4.35 0.20
C GLU A 128 -12.42 3.96 1.14
N ALA A 129 -13.05 4.94 1.75
CA ALA A 129 -14.25 4.72 2.56
C ALA A 129 -15.47 4.51 1.67
N VAL A 130 -16.34 3.60 2.07
CA VAL A 130 -17.60 3.27 1.39
C VAL A 130 -18.74 3.34 2.40
N THR A 131 -19.71 4.22 2.16
CA THR A 131 -20.93 4.29 2.98
C THR A 131 -21.91 3.24 2.48
N THR A 132 -22.29 2.33 3.36
CA THR A 132 -23.25 1.25 3.10
C THR A 132 -24.51 1.40 3.96
N SER A 133 -25.54 0.59 3.73
CA SER A 133 -26.72 0.56 4.59
C SER A 133 -26.42 0.13 6.03
N SER A 134 -25.34 -0.62 6.26
CA SER A 134 -24.89 -1.06 7.59
C SER A 134 -23.86 -0.13 8.24
N GLY A 135 -23.53 1.01 7.61
CA GLY A 135 -22.55 1.99 8.08
C GLY A 135 -21.33 2.09 7.19
N LEU A 136 -20.28 2.73 7.70
CA LEU A 136 -19.04 2.98 6.95
C LEU A 136 -18.16 1.72 6.92
N MET A 137 -17.57 1.46 5.76
CA MET A 137 -16.57 0.42 5.52
C MET A 137 -15.36 1.01 4.82
N LEU A 138 -14.23 0.30 4.81
CA LEU A 138 -13.01 0.71 4.15
C LEU A 138 -12.58 -0.38 3.16
N VAL A 139 -12.30 0.02 1.92
CA VAL A 139 -11.64 -0.83 0.93
C VAL A 139 -10.17 -0.43 0.87
N LEU A 140 -9.29 -1.36 1.24
CA LEU A 140 -7.85 -1.19 1.14
C LEU A 140 -7.33 -1.97 -0.07
N GLY A 141 -6.96 -1.27 -1.14
CA GLY A 141 -6.30 -1.83 -2.31
C GLY A 141 -4.79 -1.82 -2.17
N ILE A 142 -4.15 -2.92 -2.56
CA ILE A 142 -2.69 -3.10 -2.53
C ILE A 142 -2.23 -3.65 -3.87
N GLY A 143 -1.30 -2.94 -4.50
CA GLY A 143 -0.52 -3.41 -5.63
C GLY A 143 0.95 -3.52 -5.23
N LEU A 144 1.55 -4.71 -5.38
CA LEU A 144 2.96 -4.96 -5.10
C LEU A 144 3.60 -5.66 -6.31
N ASN A 145 4.58 -5.00 -6.90
CA ASN A 145 5.36 -5.54 -8.00
C ASN A 145 6.32 -6.62 -7.47
N VAL A 146 6.04 -7.88 -7.75
CA VAL A 146 6.82 -9.02 -7.23
C VAL A 146 7.79 -9.53 -8.28
N ASN A 147 7.27 -9.99 -9.42
CA ASN A 147 8.02 -10.71 -10.44
C ASN A 147 8.07 -10.01 -11.80
N THR A 148 7.52 -8.81 -11.93
CA THR A 148 7.61 -8.03 -13.17
C THR A 148 9.06 -7.66 -13.45
N ARG A 149 9.54 -7.91 -14.68
CA ARG A 149 10.89 -7.56 -15.13
C ARG A 149 10.88 -6.32 -16.01
N ASP A 150 9.91 -6.25 -16.89
CA ASP A 150 9.83 -5.21 -17.91
C ASP A 150 8.68 -4.27 -17.60
N PHE A 151 9.00 -3.03 -17.33
CA PHE A 151 8.04 -1.95 -17.13
C PHE A 151 7.88 -1.15 -18.43
N PRO A 152 6.70 -0.56 -18.69
CA PRO A 152 6.53 0.39 -19.78
C PRO A 152 7.55 1.54 -19.70
N PRO A 153 7.97 2.13 -20.85
CA PRO A 153 9.01 3.16 -20.89
C PRO A 153 8.79 4.34 -19.94
N ASP A 154 7.53 4.75 -19.75
CA ASP A 154 7.13 5.83 -18.84
C ASP A 154 7.25 5.47 -17.34
N LEU A 155 7.40 4.19 -17.01
CA LEU A 155 7.54 3.68 -15.64
C LEU A 155 8.91 3.07 -15.35
N SER A 156 9.73 2.78 -16.37
CA SER A 156 11.00 2.06 -16.23
C SER A 156 11.98 2.69 -15.24
N ASP A 157 12.00 4.01 -15.16
CA ASP A 157 12.89 4.75 -14.27
C ASP A 157 12.33 4.96 -12.86
N THR A 158 11.00 4.84 -12.70
CA THR A 158 10.29 5.18 -11.46
C THR A 158 9.72 3.99 -10.73
N ALA A 159 9.52 2.85 -11.41
CA ALA A 159 9.03 1.60 -10.85
C ALA A 159 10.09 0.50 -10.84
N THR A 160 9.94 -0.44 -9.92
CA THR A 160 10.73 -1.67 -9.84
C THR A 160 9.88 -2.80 -9.30
N SER A 161 10.37 -4.04 -9.38
CA SER A 161 9.81 -5.19 -8.68
C SER A 161 10.78 -5.73 -7.64
N LEU A 162 10.29 -6.56 -6.73
CA LEU A 162 11.13 -7.26 -5.77
C LEU A 162 12.17 -8.11 -6.47
N LEU A 163 11.75 -8.86 -7.49
CA LEU A 163 12.65 -9.71 -8.26
C LEU A 163 13.76 -8.91 -8.94
N SER A 164 13.45 -7.76 -9.52
CA SER A 164 14.44 -6.90 -10.17
C SER A 164 15.39 -6.23 -9.16
N ALA A 165 14.90 -6.00 -7.93
CA ALA A 165 15.69 -5.37 -6.88
C ALA A 165 16.65 -6.34 -6.16
N VAL A 166 16.34 -7.63 -6.09
CA VAL A 166 17.16 -8.63 -5.36
C VAL A 166 18.46 -9.00 -6.05
N GLN A 167 18.58 -8.78 -7.36
CA GLN A 167 19.72 -9.07 -8.29
C GLN A 167 20.91 -9.94 -7.83
N PRO A 168 21.56 -10.68 -8.74
CA PRO A 168 21.20 -11.14 -10.08
C PRO A 168 20.89 -12.64 -10.10
N MET A 169 19.64 -13.05 -10.06
CA MET A 169 19.28 -14.46 -10.27
C MET A 169 18.31 -14.60 -11.47
N PRO A 170 18.80 -14.87 -12.68
CA PRO A 170 17.98 -14.86 -13.90
C PRO A 170 16.80 -15.84 -13.92
N GLN A 171 16.83 -16.87 -13.07
CA GLN A 171 15.84 -17.96 -13.04
C GLN A 171 14.98 -17.98 -11.77
N LEU A 172 15.18 -17.05 -10.85
CA LEU A 172 14.41 -17.00 -9.61
C LEU A 172 13.01 -16.42 -9.89
N HIS A 173 12.00 -17.03 -9.31
CA HIS A 173 10.67 -16.46 -9.14
C HIS A 173 10.39 -16.39 -7.66
N LEU A 174 9.92 -15.24 -7.19
CA LEU A 174 9.51 -15.05 -5.81
C LEU A 174 8.12 -15.64 -5.61
N ASP A 175 7.92 -16.31 -4.48
CA ASP A 175 6.66 -16.92 -4.11
C ASP A 175 5.66 -15.86 -3.67
N ARG A 176 4.65 -15.63 -4.52
CA ARG A 176 3.59 -14.65 -4.27
C ARG A 176 2.65 -15.10 -3.16
N ASP A 177 2.39 -16.39 -3.02
CA ASP A 177 1.51 -16.93 -1.98
C ASP A 177 2.13 -16.74 -0.60
N SER A 178 3.43 -17.05 -0.43
CA SER A 178 4.14 -16.84 0.83
C SER A 178 4.09 -15.37 1.25
N LEU A 179 4.47 -14.48 0.33
CA LEU A 179 4.48 -13.04 0.58
C LEU A 179 3.06 -12.49 0.86
N GLY A 180 2.07 -12.92 0.09
CA GLY A 180 0.66 -12.51 0.29
C GLY A 180 0.14 -12.95 1.67
N ARG A 181 0.45 -14.17 2.09
CA ARG A 181 0.08 -14.71 3.41
C ARG A 181 0.76 -13.92 4.54
N ALA A 182 2.06 -13.65 4.43
CA ALA A 182 2.79 -12.87 5.43
C ALA A 182 2.19 -11.47 5.59
N ILE A 183 1.84 -10.81 4.48
CA ILE A 183 1.17 -9.51 4.49
C ILE A 183 -0.20 -9.60 5.18
N LEU A 184 -1.03 -10.59 4.87
CA LEU A 184 -2.35 -10.74 5.48
C LEU A 184 -2.28 -10.98 6.99
N GLN A 185 -1.31 -11.78 7.45
CA GLN A 185 -1.07 -12.04 8.88
C GLN A 185 -0.69 -10.76 9.63
N GLN A 186 0.27 -10.01 9.12
CA GLN A 186 0.73 -8.79 9.74
C GLN A 186 -0.33 -7.67 9.66
N LEU A 187 -1.10 -7.58 8.56
CA LEU A 187 -2.20 -6.61 8.44
C LEU A 187 -3.27 -6.84 9.52
N HIS A 188 -3.66 -8.09 9.77
CA HIS A 188 -4.62 -8.39 10.83
C HIS A 188 -4.15 -7.87 12.18
N HIS A 189 -2.91 -8.17 12.54
CA HIS A 189 -2.30 -7.72 13.81
C HIS A 189 -2.24 -6.19 13.92
N GLN A 190 -1.84 -5.50 12.86
CA GLN A 190 -1.69 -4.03 12.90
C GLN A 190 -3.05 -3.32 12.89
N ILE A 191 -4.02 -3.80 12.12
CA ILE A 191 -5.34 -3.16 12.03
C ILE A 191 -6.14 -3.36 13.32
N SER A 192 -6.03 -4.52 13.98
CA SER A 192 -6.69 -4.74 15.27
C SER A 192 -6.15 -3.85 16.41
N ARG A 193 -4.95 -3.29 16.24
CA ARG A 193 -4.29 -2.39 17.20
C ARG A 193 -4.12 -0.96 16.65
N ILE A 194 -4.94 -0.55 15.71
CA ILE A 194 -4.80 0.73 14.99
C ILE A 194 -4.82 1.96 15.90
N GLU A 195 -5.48 1.89 17.04
CA GLU A 195 -5.56 2.98 18.02
C GLU A 195 -4.33 2.97 18.93
N GLU A 196 -4.10 1.87 19.63
CA GLU A 196 -3.07 1.77 20.67
C GLU A 196 -1.66 1.54 20.09
N GLY A 197 -1.54 0.71 19.06
CA GLY A 197 -0.25 0.33 18.45
C GLY A 197 0.32 1.34 17.47
N PHE A 198 -0.43 2.37 17.09
CA PHE A 198 0.03 3.31 16.06
C PHE A 198 1.23 4.14 16.50
N HIS A 199 1.33 4.46 17.78
CA HIS A 199 2.47 5.20 18.32
C HIS A 199 3.81 4.47 18.14
N GLU A 200 3.82 3.15 18.32
CA GLU A 200 5.00 2.31 18.06
C GLU A 200 5.27 2.22 16.56
N ALA A 201 4.22 1.97 15.77
CA ALA A 201 4.32 1.82 14.33
C ALA A 201 4.84 3.09 13.63
N ILE A 202 4.42 4.29 14.06
CA ILE A 202 4.86 5.55 13.44
C ILE A 202 6.36 5.80 13.63
N SER A 203 6.96 5.32 14.72
CA SER A 203 8.41 5.40 14.93
C SER A 203 9.17 4.61 13.88
N GLU A 204 8.73 3.38 13.58
CA GLU A 204 9.31 2.58 12.52
C GLU A 204 9.06 3.17 11.11
N VAL A 205 7.90 3.80 10.91
CA VAL A 205 7.59 4.49 9.64
C VAL A 205 8.54 5.66 9.41
N ARG A 206 8.87 6.44 10.47
CA ARG A 206 9.87 7.51 10.41
C ARG A 206 11.23 7.00 9.99
N GLU A 207 11.70 5.92 10.60
CA GLU A 207 13.00 5.29 10.27
C GLU A 207 13.06 4.81 8.81
N ARG A 208 11.93 4.34 8.28
CA ARG A 208 11.81 3.87 6.88
C ARG A 208 11.39 4.98 5.92
N SER A 209 11.21 6.21 6.38
CA SER A 209 10.72 7.28 5.51
C SER A 209 11.70 7.58 4.38
N TRP A 210 11.16 7.62 3.16
CA TRP A 210 11.91 8.05 1.98
C TRP A 210 12.00 9.56 1.86
N LEU A 211 11.10 10.32 2.49
CA LEU A 211 10.99 11.77 2.34
C LEU A 211 11.79 12.56 3.37
N LEU A 212 11.94 12.06 4.60
CA LEU A 212 12.53 12.86 5.68
C LEU A 212 13.95 13.36 5.33
N GLY A 213 14.17 14.64 5.62
CA GLY A 213 15.40 15.37 5.30
C GLY A 213 15.46 15.92 3.87
N ARG A 214 14.55 15.55 2.97
CA ARG A 214 14.56 15.96 1.56
C ARG A 214 13.78 17.24 1.34
N GLN A 215 14.20 18.04 0.35
CA GLN A 215 13.37 19.11 -0.22
C GLN A 215 12.30 18.46 -1.11
N ILE A 216 11.05 18.82 -0.89
CA ILE A 216 9.93 18.25 -1.63
C ILE A 216 8.99 19.34 -2.17
N ARG A 217 8.29 18.96 -3.21
CA ARG A 217 7.12 19.64 -3.72
C ARG A 217 5.91 18.76 -3.47
N ALA A 218 4.92 19.26 -2.76
CA ALA A 218 3.64 18.61 -2.53
C ALA A 218 2.51 19.39 -3.20
N THR A 219 1.53 18.70 -3.76
CA THR A 219 0.27 19.33 -4.20
C THR A 219 -0.81 19.00 -3.19
N VAL A 220 -1.45 20.02 -2.62
CA VAL A 220 -2.54 19.91 -1.63
C VAL A 220 -3.68 20.82 -2.10
N ASP A 221 -4.87 20.25 -2.31
CA ASP A 221 -6.06 20.97 -2.82
C ASP A 221 -5.76 21.81 -4.07
N GLY A 222 -4.99 21.22 -5.00
CA GLY A 222 -4.59 21.86 -6.25
C GLY A 222 -3.48 22.91 -6.12
N ARG A 223 -2.98 23.20 -4.90
CA ARG A 223 -1.90 24.18 -4.65
C ARG A 223 -0.57 23.47 -4.43
N GLU A 224 0.48 24.03 -5.02
CA GLU A 224 1.83 23.55 -4.79
C GLU A 224 2.41 24.15 -3.49
N ILE A 225 2.96 23.29 -2.66
CA ILE A 225 3.67 23.62 -1.43
C ILE A 225 5.09 23.10 -1.55
N PHE A 226 6.07 23.96 -1.28
CA PHE A 226 7.48 23.62 -1.23
C PHE A 226 7.96 23.62 0.21
N GLY A 227 8.82 22.69 0.55
CA GLY A 227 9.42 22.66 1.88
C GLY A 227 10.32 21.46 2.09
N ARG A 228 11.00 21.48 3.22
CA ARG A 228 11.79 20.35 3.67
C ARG A 228 10.93 19.43 4.53
N ALA A 229 10.89 18.16 4.20
CA ALA A 229 10.22 17.15 5.03
C ALA A 229 11.02 16.94 6.32
N LEU A 230 10.45 17.33 7.46
CA LEU A 230 11.12 17.27 8.75
C LEU A 230 10.85 15.98 9.50
N ASP A 231 9.57 15.63 9.63
CA ASP A 231 9.12 14.51 10.46
C ASP A 231 7.74 14.00 10.01
N LEU A 232 7.26 12.95 10.65
CA LEU A 232 5.87 12.53 10.69
C LEU A 232 5.36 12.72 12.13
N ASP A 233 4.22 13.37 12.31
CA ASP A 233 3.65 13.51 13.67
C ASP A 233 3.04 12.19 14.19
N GLN A 234 2.44 12.23 15.37
CA GLN A 234 1.81 11.08 16.01
C GLN A 234 0.55 10.59 15.29
N GLU A 235 -0.02 11.42 14.42
CA GLU A 235 -1.18 11.07 13.57
C GLU A 235 -0.76 10.56 12.19
N GLY A 236 0.54 10.61 11.86
CA GLY A 236 1.09 10.22 10.55
C GLY A 236 1.05 11.35 9.52
N HIS A 237 0.83 12.60 9.93
CA HIS A 237 0.93 13.75 9.04
C HIS A 237 2.39 14.06 8.72
N LEU A 238 2.65 14.46 7.49
CA LEU A 238 3.98 14.89 7.08
C LEU A 238 4.22 16.33 7.53
N ILE A 239 5.26 16.57 8.30
CA ILE A 239 5.63 17.88 8.81
C ILE A 239 6.63 18.53 7.85
N LEU A 240 6.27 19.69 7.30
CA LEU A 240 7.12 20.47 6.40
C LEU A 240 7.63 21.75 7.06
N ALA A 241 8.93 22.05 6.88
CA ALA A 241 9.46 23.40 7.05
C ALA A 241 9.36 24.13 5.72
N LEU A 242 8.64 25.26 5.71
CA LEU A 242 8.47 26.09 4.54
C LEU A 242 9.63 27.11 4.38
N PRO A 243 9.83 27.71 3.20
CA PRO A 243 10.91 28.68 2.95
C PRO A 243 10.84 29.94 3.84
N ASP A 244 9.67 30.32 4.31
CA ASP A 244 9.45 31.43 5.23
C ASP A 244 9.77 31.11 6.69
N GLY A 245 10.21 29.88 6.98
CA GLY A 245 10.51 29.38 8.32
C GLY A 245 9.32 28.81 9.08
N SER A 246 8.10 28.87 8.53
CA SER A 246 6.93 28.28 9.17
C SER A 246 6.94 26.75 9.05
N ILE A 247 6.22 26.08 9.96
CA ILE A 247 6.05 24.61 9.98
C ILE A 247 4.59 24.29 9.72
N THR A 248 4.34 23.37 8.77
CA THR A 248 2.99 23.00 8.37
C THR A 248 2.81 21.49 8.35
N PRO A 249 1.82 20.91 9.07
CA PRO A 249 1.46 19.52 8.94
C PRO A 249 0.60 19.30 7.68
N LEU A 250 0.90 18.25 6.93
CA LEU A 250 0.09 17.78 5.81
C LEU A 250 -0.56 16.44 6.18
N SER A 251 -1.89 16.43 6.28
CA SER A 251 -2.66 15.19 6.52
C SER A 251 -2.79 14.33 5.25
N SER A 252 -2.74 14.97 4.08
CA SER A 252 -2.77 14.29 2.77
C SER A 252 -2.07 15.15 1.74
N ALA A 253 -1.65 14.56 0.63
CA ALA A 253 -1.21 15.29 -0.55
C ALA A 253 -1.54 14.52 -1.82
N GLU A 254 -1.72 15.25 -2.90
CA GLU A 254 -2.03 14.70 -4.21
C GLU A 254 -0.82 14.07 -4.86
N ARG A 255 0.25 14.80 -4.88
CA ARG A 255 1.55 14.41 -5.40
C ARG A 255 2.61 14.85 -4.41
N VAL A 256 3.60 14.00 -4.22
CA VAL A 256 4.80 14.36 -3.47
C VAL A 256 6.01 13.97 -4.31
N ARG A 257 6.85 14.95 -4.62
CA ARG A 257 8.06 14.74 -5.41
C ARG A 257 9.25 15.36 -4.69
N GLN A 258 10.37 14.68 -4.74
CA GLN A 258 11.63 15.30 -4.35
C GLN A 258 11.97 16.40 -5.36
N VAL A 259 12.47 17.52 -4.86
CA VAL A 259 13.09 18.57 -5.67
C VAL A 259 14.59 18.32 -5.62
N VAL A 260 15.20 18.15 -6.78
CA VAL A 260 16.66 17.97 -6.93
C VAL A 260 17.30 19.33 -6.96
#